data_d67238738aec7d0daed53a2ddb761aa0
#
_entry.id   d67238738aec7d0daed53a2ddb761aa0
#
_cell.length_a   1.000
_cell.length_b   1.000
_cell.length_c   1.000
_cell.angle_alpha   90.00
_cell.angle_beta   90.00
_cell.angle_gamma   90.00
#
_symmetry.space_group_name_H-M   'P 1'
#
loop_
_entity.id
_entity.type
_entity.pdbx_description
1 polymer ?
#
loop_
_entity_poly.entity_id
_entity_poly.type
_entity_poly.pdbx_seq_one_letter_code
_entity_poly.pdbx_strand_id
1 'polypeptide(L)'
;MSENAYTDDVLFEAMTPIGFRVRVSRFHWELIITVKHPAMAGRESDVRKTLEKPDEVRLSRSDPAVYLFYRSERKGRWVCVVTKQLNGDGFLITAYPTDAIKEGVRVWPK
;
A
#
# COMPACT_ATOMS: atom_id res chain seq x y z
N MET A 1 -0.94 -17.66 23.93
CA MET A 1 -1.04 -17.01 23.75
C MET A 1 -1.66 -16.32 22.96
N SER A 2 -2.08 -16.10 23.04
CA SER A 2 -3.09 -15.64 22.22
C SER A 2 -2.96 -14.23 21.81
N GLU A 3 -2.23 -13.47 22.43
CA GLU A 3 -2.01 -12.12 22.02
C GLU A 3 -1.40 -12.06 20.65
N ASN A 4 -0.79 -13.11 20.21
CA ASN A 4 -0.18 -13.13 18.88
C ASN A 4 -1.17 -13.42 17.78
N ALA A 5 -2.32 -13.96 18.14
CA ALA A 5 -3.26 -14.43 17.15
C ALA A 5 -3.75 -13.31 16.24
N TYR A 6 -3.92 -12.11 16.78
CA TYR A 6 -4.45 -11.03 15.96
C TYR A 6 -3.36 -10.13 15.41
N THR A 7 -2.15 -10.21 15.93
CA THR A 7 -1.08 -9.36 15.45
C THR A 7 -0.25 -10.02 14.38
N ASP A 8 -0.28 -11.34 14.32
CA ASP A 8 0.68 -12.08 13.53
C ASP A 8 0.15 -12.67 12.26
N ASP A 9 -1.13 -12.51 11.99
CA ASP A 9 -1.69 -13.10 10.80
C ASP A 9 -1.36 -12.24 9.60
N VAL A 10 -0.12 -12.32 9.15
CA VAL A 10 0.40 -11.55 8.04
C VAL A 10 0.01 -12.22 6.74
N LEU A 11 -0.68 -11.47 5.88
CA LEU A 11 -1.04 -11.97 4.57
C LEU A 11 0.19 -12.01 3.66
N PHE A 12 0.96 -10.91 3.65
CA PHE A 12 2.25 -10.88 2.96
C PHE A 12 3.04 -9.65 3.41
N GLU A 13 4.33 -9.66 3.03
CA GLU A 13 5.22 -8.51 3.22
C GLU A 13 5.85 -8.19 1.88
N ALA A 14 6.18 -6.93 1.66
CA ALA A 14 6.81 -6.51 0.43
C ALA A 14 7.88 -5.47 0.73
N MET A 15 9.04 -5.61 0.08
CA MET A 15 10.11 -4.63 0.20
C MET A 15 9.93 -3.56 -0.88
N THR A 16 9.95 -2.31 -0.45
CA THR A 16 9.75 -1.19 -1.38
C THR A 16 11.09 -0.68 -1.90
N PRO A 17 11.08 0.03 -3.04
CA PRO A 17 12.33 0.61 -3.57
C PRO A 17 12.84 1.81 -2.77
N ILE A 18 12.05 2.31 -1.82
CA ILE A 18 12.49 3.44 -0.99
C ILE A 18 12.98 2.99 0.38
N GLY A 19 13.25 1.69 0.54
CA GLY A 19 14.06 1.22 1.64
C GLY A 19 13.34 0.69 2.87
N PHE A 20 12.02 0.54 2.82
CA PHE A 20 11.36 -0.09 3.96
C PHE A 20 10.40 -1.18 3.50
N ARG A 21 10.13 -2.10 4.42
CA ARG A 21 9.24 -3.22 4.19
C ARG A 21 7.84 -2.85 4.62
N VAL A 22 6.85 -3.26 3.84
CA VAL A 22 5.45 -3.03 4.16
C VAL A 22 4.81 -4.35 4.52
N ARG A 23 4.12 -4.36 5.66
CA ARG A 23 3.39 -5.53 6.14
C ARG A 23 1.91 -5.33 5.88
N VAL A 24 1.28 -6.38 5.38
CA VAL A 24 -0.17 -6.39 5.14
C VAL A 24 -0.77 -7.50 5.96
N SER A 25 -1.59 -7.15 6.95
CA SER A 25 -2.24 -8.15 7.78
C SER A 25 -3.51 -8.64 7.10
N ARG A 26 -3.87 -9.89 7.37
CA ARG A 26 -5.09 -10.48 6.80
C ARG A 26 -6.32 -9.73 7.27
N PHE A 27 -6.36 -9.40 8.55
CA PHE A 27 -7.49 -8.68 9.12
C PHE A 27 -7.68 -7.31 8.44
N HIS A 28 -6.59 -6.58 8.27
CA HIS A 28 -6.67 -5.26 7.68
C HIS A 28 -7.07 -5.33 6.20
N TRP A 29 -6.56 -6.34 5.49
CA TRP A 29 -6.91 -6.54 4.10
C TRP A 29 -8.41 -6.86 3.96
N GLU A 30 -8.94 -7.70 4.84
CA GLU A 30 -10.37 -8.00 4.83
C GLU A 30 -11.21 -6.74 5.04
N LEU A 31 -10.76 -5.86 5.92
CA LEU A 31 -11.48 -4.61 6.17
C LEU A 31 -11.48 -3.74 4.91
N ILE A 32 -10.36 -3.67 4.21
CA ILE A 32 -10.27 -2.88 2.99
C ILE A 32 -11.25 -3.38 1.94
N ILE A 33 -11.26 -4.68 1.68
CA ILE A 33 -12.04 -5.22 0.57
C ILE A 33 -13.52 -5.37 0.91
N THR A 34 -13.89 -5.36 2.18
CA THR A 34 -15.30 -5.48 2.54
C THR A 34 -15.96 -4.14 2.80
N VAL A 35 -15.21 -3.17 3.29
CA VAL A 35 -15.78 -1.89 3.71
C VAL A 35 -15.32 -0.73 2.84
N LYS A 36 -14.01 -0.60 2.63
CA LYS A 36 -13.48 0.60 2.00
C LYS A 36 -13.47 0.54 0.48
N HIS A 37 -12.91 -0.51 -0.08
CA HIS A 37 -12.70 -0.61 -1.52
C HIS A 37 -12.94 -2.03 -2.02
N PRO A 38 -14.22 -2.42 -2.15
CA PRO A 38 -14.53 -3.80 -2.59
C PRO A 38 -13.93 -4.17 -3.95
N ALA A 39 -13.64 -3.19 -4.79
CA ALA A 39 -13.04 -3.44 -6.09
C ALA A 39 -11.64 -4.06 -5.97
N MET A 40 -11.04 -4.00 -4.78
CA MET A 40 -9.71 -4.58 -4.57
C MET A 40 -9.75 -6.04 -4.17
N ALA A 41 -10.94 -6.62 -4.00
CA ALA A 41 -11.05 -8.04 -3.63
C ALA A 41 -10.35 -8.90 -4.70
N GLY A 42 -9.50 -9.82 -4.25
CA GLY A 42 -8.76 -10.69 -5.14
C GLY A 42 -7.52 -10.07 -5.76
N ARG A 43 -7.19 -8.83 -5.39
CA ARG A 43 -6.08 -8.11 -6.01
C ARG A 43 -4.85 -7.99 -5.12
N GLU A 44 -4.63 -8.97 -4.27
CA GLU A 44 -3.47 -9.00 -3.38
C GLU A 44 -2.16 -8.94 -4.16
N SER A 45 -2.12 -9.66 -5.28
CA SER A 45 -0.93 -9.67 -6.13
C SER A 45 -0.62 -8.29 -6.71
N ASP A 46 -1.66 -7.55 -7.08
CA ASP A 46 -1.47 -6.19 -7.60
C ASP A 46 -0.94 -5.26 -6.53
N VAL A 47 -1.41 -5.41 -5.31
CA VAL A 47 -0.92 -4.60 -4.19
C VAL A 47 0.55 -4.89 -3.93
N ARG A 48 0.92 -6.17 -3.91
CA ARG A 48 2.33 -6.55 -3.71
C ARG A 48 3.22 -5.98 -4.81
N LYS A 49 2.80 -6.12 -6.06
CA LYS A 49 3.58 -5.60 -7.19
C LYS A 49 3.72 -4.09 -7.13
N THR A 50 2.66 -3.40 -6.72
CA THR A 50 2.70 -1.94 -6.61
C THR A 50 3.71 -1.51 -5.56
N LEU A 51 3.80 -2.24 -4.45
CA LEU A 51 4.77 -1.93 -3.41
C LEU A 51 6.20 -2.24 -3.84
N GLU A 52 6.40 -3.35 -4.55
CA GLU A 52 7.75 -3.78 -4.94
C GLU A 52 8.27 -3.04 -6.16
N LYS A 53 7.39 -2.75 -7.11
CA LYS A 53 7.78 -2.15 -8.39
C LYS A 53 6.79 -1.06 -8.80
N PRO A 54 6.70 0.01 -8.03
CA PRO A 54 5.81 1.11 -8.40
C PRO A 54 6.37 1.87 -9.59
N ASP A 55 5.50 2.59 -10.27
CA ASP A 55 5.94 3.55 -11.27
C ASP A 55 6.32 4.87 -10.61
N GLU A 56 5.65 5.17 -9.49
CA GLU A 56 5.89 6.42 -8.79
C GLU A 56 5.52 6.26 -7.32
N VAL A 57 6.29 6.91 -6.45
CA VAL A 57 5.97 6.98 -5.02
C VAL A 57 5.89 8.44 -4.63
N ARG A 58 4.86 8.79 -3.90
CA ARG A 58 4.64 10.14 -3.41
C ARG A 58 4.54 10.17 -1.91
N LEU A 59 5.01 11.27 -1.32
CA LEU A 59 4.90 11.51 0.11
C LEU A 59 3.66 12.37 0.33
N SER A 60 2.82 11.99 1.28
CA SER A 60 1.63 12.75 1.61
C SER A 60 1.99 14.16 2.06
N ARG A 61 1.19 15.15 1.66
CA ARG A 61 1.42 16.53 2.08
C ARG A 61 1.00 16.77 3.51
N SER A 62 0.09 15.95 4.03
CA SER A 62 -0.46 16.17 5.36
C SER A 62 0.12 15.28 6.43
N ASP A 63 0.86 14.22 6.05
CA ASP A 63 1.44 13.29 7.02
C ASP A 63 2.78 12.81 6.50
N PRO A 64 3.89 13.20 7.15
CA PRO A 64 5.23 12.87 6.67
C PRO A 64 5.59 11.40 6.79
N ALA A 65 4.73 10.58 7.38
CA ALA A 65 4.96 9.14 7.48
C ALA A 65 4.15 8.36 6.46
N VAL A 66 3.30 9.02 5.66
CA VAL A 66 2.40 8.34 4.73
C VAL A 66 2.94 8.45 3.31
N TYR A 67 3.06 7.29 2.67
CA TYR A 67 3.55 7.18 1.29
C TYR A 67 2.48 6.55 0.41
N LEU A 68 2.37 7.06 -0.81
CA LEU A 68 1.42 6.58 -1.80
C LEU A 68 2.21 5.97 -2.95
N PHE A 69 1.98 4.68 -3.18
CA PHE A 69 2.65 3.95 -4.25
C PHE A 69 1.69 3.79 -5.41
N TYR A 70 2.12 4.18 -6.60
CA TYR A 70 1.28 4.12 -7.81
C TYR A 70 1.92 3.19 -8.83
N ARG A 71 1.13 2.30 -9.38
CA ARG A 71 1.57 1.44 -10.47
C ARG A 71 0.49 1.39 -11.53
N SER A 72 0.90 1.62 -12.78
CA SER A 72 -0.04 1.59 -13.90
C SER A 72 -0.60 0.19 -14.08
N GLU A 73 -1.90 0.07 -14.22
CA GLU A 73 -2.50 -1.20 -14.58
C GLU A 73 -2.89 -1.23 -16.06
N ARG A 74 -3.21 -0.06 -16.61
CA ARG A 74 -3.42 0.13 -18.03
C ARG A 74 -3.46 1.64 -18.27
N LYS A 75 -3.54 2.03 -19.54
CA LYS A 75 -3.54 3.45 -19.89
C LYS A 75 -4.66 4.17 -19.15
N GLY A 76 -4.30 5.21 -18.41
CA GLY A 76 -5.25 6.02 -17.67
C GLY A 76 -5.75 5.41 -16.38
N ARG A 77 -5.16 4.28 -15.94
CA ARG A 77 -5.58 3.65 -14.69
C ARG A 77 -4.38 3.18 -13.90
N TRP A 78 -4.41 3.40 -12.62
CA TRP A 78 -3.35 3.00 -11.69
C TRP A 78 -3.94 2.30 -10.48
N VAL A 79 -3.10 1.48 -9.83
CA VAL A 79 -3.37 1.01 -8.48
C VAL A 79 -2.59 1.91 -7.56
N CYS A 80 -3.27 2.43 -6.55
CA CYS A 80 -2.63 3.24 -5.50
C CYS A 80 -2.64 2.44 -4.21
N VAL A 81 -1.46 2.32 -3.59
CA VAL A 81 -1.32 1.64 -2.29
C VAL A 81 -0.80 2.67 -1.30
N VAL A 82 -1.54 2.87 -0.23
CA VAL A 82 -1.22 3.87 0.79
C VAL A 82 -0.66 3.17 2.01
N THR A 83 0.52 3.61 2.44
CA THR A 83 1.21 2.99 3.56
C THR A 83 1.62 4.04 4.56
N LYS A 84 1.88 3.60 5.80
CA LYS A 84 2.45 4.46 6.82
C LYS A 84 3.71 3.80 7.36
N GLN A 85 4.78 4.59 7.46
CA GLN A 85 6.05 4.11 7.99
C GLN A 85 6.21 4.58 9.42
N LEU A 86 6.46 3.64 10.33
CA LEU A 86 6.71 3.94 11.73
C LEU A 86 7.92 3.12 12.18
N ASN A 87 8.91 3.80 12.77
CA ASN A 87 10.09 3.13 13.32
C ASN A 87 10.80 2.23 12.30
N GLY A 88 10.86 2.69 11.06
CA GLY A 88 11.57 1.95 10.03
C GLY A 88 10.78 0.87 9.32
N ASP A 89 9.61 0.51 9.84
CA ASP A 89 8.73 -0.48 9.21
C ASP A 89 7.50 0.22 8.67
N GLY A 90 6.87 -0.40 7.67
CA GLY A 90 5.66 0.12 7.08
C GLY A 90 4.50 -0.83 7.20
N PHE A 91 3.31 -0.28 7.17
CA PHE A 91 2.10 -1.11 7.12
C PHE A 91 1.10 -0.47 6.17
N LEU A 92 0.24 -1.33 5.63
CA LEU A 92 -0.77 -0.91 4.67
C LEU A 92 -1.89 -0.15 5.38
N ILE A 93 -2.27 1.01 4.82
CA ILE A 93 -3.44 1.73 5.28
C ILE A 93 -4.63 1.39 4.40
N THR A 94 -4.47 1.49 3.08
CA THR A 94 -5.53 1.17 2.13
C THR A 94 -4.95 1.01 0.75
N ALA A 95 -5.78 0.54 -0.19
CA ALA A 95 -5.40 0.43 -1.59
C ALA A 95 -6.65 0.61 -2.43
N TYR A 96 -6.50 1.22 -3.60
CA TYR A 96 -7.65 1.47 -4.47
C TYR A 96 -7.20 1.71 -5.90
N PRO A 97 -8.09 1.44 -6.88
CA PRO A 97 -7.82 1.83 -8.26
C PRO A 97 -8.12 3.31 -8.43
N THR A 98 -7.35 3.97 -9.29
CA THR A 98 -7.55 5.40 -9.53
C THR A 98 -7.22 5.72 -10.98
N ASP A 99 -7.79 6.82 -11.48
CA ASP A 99 -7.54 7.28 -12.85
C ASP A 99 -6.56 8.44 -12.91
N ALA A 100 -5.97 8.81 -11.80
CA ALA A 100 -5.01 9.91 -11.78
C ALA A 100 -4.05 9.81 -10.62
N ILE A 101 -2.82 10.31 -10.84
CA ILE A 101 -1.82 10.46 -9.79
C ILE A 101 -1.86 11.93 -9.39
N LYS A 102 -2.55 12.24 -8.29
CA LYS A 102 -2.79 13.62 -7.89
C LYS A 102 -2.19 14.00 -6.55
N GLU A 103 -2.13 13.06 -5.61
CA GLU A 103 -1.84 13.41 -4.23
C GLU A 103 -0.37 13.30 -3.92
N GLY A 104 0.10 14.21 -3.06
CA GLY A 104 1.44 14.13 -2.53
C GLY A 104 2.49 14.73 -3.44
N VAL A 105 3.73 14.61 -2.99
CA VAL A 105 4.90 15.10 -3.70
C VAL A 105 5.73 13.89 -4.10
N ARG A 106 6.13 13.83 -5.36
CA ARG A 106 6.92 12.68 -5.83
C ARG A 106 8.26 12.61 -5.10
N VAL A 107 8.56 11.43 -4.57
CA VAL A 107 9.83 11.16 -3.91
C VAL A 107 10.60 10.05 -4.60
N TRP A 108 9.95 9.30 -5.49
CA TRP A 108 10.60 8.23 -6.25
C TRP A 108 9.85 8.02 -7.56
N PRO A 109 10.52 7.76 -8.68
CA PRO A 109 11.98 7.88 -8.85
C PRO A 109 12.41 9.33 -8.78
N LYS A 110 13.66 9.51 -8.47
CA LYS A 110 14.21 10.86 -8.34
C LYS A 110 14.60 11.49 -9.64
#